data_ff99167a6a9dcc9a9b44a25c15bab6db
#
_entry.id   ff99167a6a9dcc9a9b44a25c15bab6db
#
_cell.length_a   1.000
_cell.length_b   1.000
_cell.length_c   1.000
_cell.angle_alpha   90.00
_cell.angle_beta   90.00
_cell.angle_gamma   90.00
#
_symmetry.space_group_name_H-M   'P 1'
#
loop_
_entity.id
_entity.type
_entity.pdbx_description
1 polymer ?
#
loop_
_entity_poly.entity_id
_entity_poly.type
_entity_poly.pdbx_seq_one_letter_code
_entity_poly.pdbx_strand_id
1 'polypeptide(L)'
;MAWTIAPLLIIFVLFLIVVRSVNEQRPERAPEDALQVRVIGHQWWWAFEYPEYGFFTANELHVPLGDEAHPRSVFFQLESNDVAHSFWVPRLGGKTDLIPNRINTMWFAPSETGTYTGQCAEYCGTQHSKMLLRVVVESPEEFAAWVENQQKPAVNDAAAAAGRKIFLDNSCANCHTIRGTNARGTFG
;
A
#
# COMPACT_ATOMS: atom_id res chain seq x y z
N MET A 1 -27.08 -36.28 -24.73
CA MET A 1 -25.67 -35.89 -25.00
C MET A 1 -25.47 -34.39 -25.25
N ALA A 2 -26.31 -33.69 -26.03
CA ALA A 2 -26.13 -32.24 -26.24
C ALA A 2 -26.13 -31.40 -24.96
N TRP A 3 -26.97 -31.72 -24.00
CA TRP A 3 -27.04 -31.07 -22.68
C TRP A 3 -25.80 -31.25 -21.80
N THR A 4 -24.94 -32.20 -22.13
CA THR A 4 -23.65 -32.40 -21.42
C THR A 4 -22.51 -31.76 -22.18
N ILE A 5 -22.50 -31.90 -23.52
CA ILE A 5 -21.41 -31.41 -24.36
C ILE A 5 -21.36 -29.88 -24.41
N ALA A 6 -22.51 -29.20 -24.58
CA ALA A 6 -22.53 -27.75 -24.66
C ALA A 6 -22.03 -27.05 -23.37
N PRO A 7 -22.50 -27.42 -22.16
CA PRO A 7 -21.93 -26.87 -20.91
C PRO A 7 -20.45 -27.19 -20.73
N LEU A 8 -19.99 -28.39 -21.08
CA LEU A 8 -18.57 -28.76 -21.00
C LEU A 8 -17.68 -27.88 -21.88
N LEU A 9 -18.11 -27.59 -23.10
CA LEU A 9 -17.38 -26.70 -23.99
C LEU A 9 -17.32 -25.27 -23.43
N ILE A 10 -18.42 -24.78 -22.88
CA ILE A 10 -18.45 -23.44 -22.24
C ILE A 10 -17.49 -23.39 -21.05
N ILE A 11 -17.55 -24.38 -20.17
CA ILE A 11 -16.66 -24.45 -19.01
C ILE A 11 -15.19 -24.55 -19.45
N PHE A 12 -14.89 -25.30 -20.46
CA PHE A 12 -13.52 -25.42 -21.00
C PHE A 12 -13.01 -24.08 -21.56
N VAL A 13 -13.83 -23.37 -22.32
CA VAL A 13 -13.46 -22.02 -22.81
C VAL A 13 -13.25 -21.04 -21.66
N LEU A 14 -14.17 -21.03 -20.69
CA LEU A 14 -14.00 -20.19 -19.48
C LEU A 14 -12.74 -20.54 -18.69
N PHE A 15 -12.42 -21.81 -18.55
CA PHE A 15 -11.19 -22.28 -17.92
C PHE A 15 -9.94 -21.71 -18.60
N LEU A 16 -9.89 -21.77 -19.95
CA LEU A 16 -8.75 -21.20 -20.69
C LEU A 16 -8.63 -19.69 -20.51
N ILE A 17 -9.76 -18.97 -20.50
CA ILE A 17 -9.79 -17.52 -20.24
C ILE A 17 -9.27 -17.23 -18.84
N VAL A 18 -9.74 -17.96 -17.84
CA VAL A 18 -9.30 -17.79 -16.43
C VAL A 18 -7.80 -18.06 -16.26
N VAL A 19 -7.31 -19.18 -16.85
CA VAL A 19 -5.86 -19.50 -16.80
C VAL A 19 -5.03 -18.39 -17.41
N ARG A 20 -5.44 -17.87 -18.56
CA ARG A 20 -4.77 -16.76 -19.22
C ARG A 20 -4.77 -15.51 -18.32
N SER A 21 -5.95 -15.09 -17.84
CA SER A 21 -6.09 -13.91 -16.97
C SER A 21 -5.26 -14.01 -15.68
N VAL A 22 -5.23 -15.18 -15.05
CA VAL A 22 -4.41 -15.41 -13.85
C VAL A 22 -2.93 -15.28 -14.16
N ASN A 23 -2.47 -15.81 -15.30
CA ASN A 23 -1.07 -15.69 -15.69
C ASN A 23 -0.67 -14.24 -16.02
N GLU A 24 -1.56 -13.48 -16.68
CA GLU A 24 -1.32 -12.06 -17.00
C GLU A 24 -1.30 -11.17 -15.73
N GLN A 25 -2.05 -11.54 -14.69
CA GLN A 25 -2.12 -10.78 -13.43
C GLN A 25 -1.04 -11.14 -12.41
N ARG A 26 -0.21 -12.14 -12.68
CA ARG A 26 0.92 -12.53 -11.82
C ARG A 26 2.23 -12.03 -12.41
N PRO A 27 2.68 -10.81 -12.13
CA PRO A 27 4.02 -10.43 -12.48
C PRO A 27 4.97 -11.20 -11.57
N GLU A 28 5.77 -12.09 -12.14
CA GLU A 28 6.87 -12.75 -11.42
C GLU A 28 7.96 -11.73 -10.99
N ARG A 29 7.97 -10.58 -11.65
CA ARG A 29 8.91 -9.48 -11.39
C ARG A 29 8.20 -8.13 -11.55
N ALA A 30 8.65 -7.17 -10.74
CA ALA A 30 8.25 -5.78 -10.94
C ALA A 30 8.68 -5.29 -12.34
N PRO A 31 7.87 -4.50 -13.05
CA PRO A 31 8.36 -3.74 -14.20
C PRO A 31 9.56 -2.88 -13.78
N GLU A 32 10.51 -2.64 -14.71
CA GLU A 32 11.77 -1.94 -14.39
C GLU A 32 11.56 -0.51 -13.86
N ASP A 33 10.47 0.14 -14.26
CA ASP A 33 10.08 1.50 -13.88
C ASP A 33 9.01 1.57 -12.77
N ALA A 34 8.61 0.42 -12.21
CA ALA A 34 7.58 0.38 -11.17
C ALA A 34 8.07 0.99 -9.86
N LEU A 35 7.24 1.82 -9.23
CA LEU A 35 7.45 2.24 -7.86
C LEU A 35 7.40 1.01 -6.94
N GLN A 36 8.48 0.77 -6.20
CA GLN A 36 8.55 -0.32 -5.22
C GLN A 36 8.02 0.15 -3.87
N VAL A 37 7.05 -0.56 -3.32
CA VAL A 37 6.51 -0.29 -1.98
C VAL A 37 6.43 -1.60 -1.19
N ARG A 38 6.92 -1.59 0.04
CA ARG A 38 6.63 -2.66 1.01
C ARG A 38 5.43 -2.26 1.84
N VAL A 39 4.44 -3.14 1.88
CA VAL A 39 3.23 -2.99 2.70
C VAL A 39 3.34 -3.94 3.86
N ILE A 40 3.34 -3.41 5.07
CA ILE A 40 3.46 -4.20 6.30
C ILE A 40 2.16 -4.03 7.08
N GLY A 41 1.45 -5.15 7.29
CA GLY A 41 0.24 -5.19 8.09
C GLY A 41 0.57 -5.34 9.58
N HIS A 42 -0.06 -4.51 10.41
CA HIS A 42 -0.02 -4.57 11.86
C HIS A 42 -1.44 -4.59 12.42
N GLN A 43 -1.64 -5.09 13.61
CA GLN A 43 -2.91 -4.95 14.33
C GLN A 43 -2.99 -3.55 15.00
N TRP A 44 -3.70 -2.52 14.46
CA TRP A 44 -4.62 -2.58 13.30
C TRP A 44 -4.37 -1.37 12.42
N TRP A 45 -3.20 -1.32 11.79
CA TRP A 45 -2.77 -0.24 10.91
C TRP A 45 -1.83 -0.76 9.81
N TRP A 46 -1.52 0.10 8.83
CA TRP A 46 -0.67 -0.21 7.68
C TRP A 46 0.58 0.65 7.70
N ALA A 47 1.75 0.02 7.59
CA ALA A 47 2.99 0.72 7.26
C ALA A 47 3.28 0.57 5.76
N PHE A 48 3.63 1.67 5.10
CA PHE A 48 4.07 1.71 3.71
C PHE A 48 5.51 2.19 3.68
N GLU A 49 6.44 1.30 3.39
CA GLU A 49 7.85 1.63 3.25
C GLU A 49 8.17 1.89 1.77
N TYR A 50 8.91 2.95 1.53
CA TYR A 50 9.42 3.35 0.22
C TYR A 50 10.94 3.12 0.20
N PRO A 51 11.42 1.93 -0.20
CA PRO A 51 12.84 1.57 -0.10
C PRO A 51 13.76 2.51 -0.89
N GLU A 52 13.31 2.95 -2.07
CA GLU A 52 14.05 3.88 -2.93
C GLU A 52 14.29 5.23 -2.26
N TYR A 53 13.34 5.70 -1.44
CA TYR A 53 13.38 7.04 -0.82
C TYR A 53 13.77 7.02 0.65
N GLY A 54 13.84 5.85 1.30
CA GLY A 54 14.33 5.67 2.66
C GLY A 54 13.41 6.23 3.75
N PHE A 55 12.10 6.17 3.58
CA PHE A 55 11.11 6.50 4.60
C PHE A 55 9.89 5.58 4.54
N PHE A 56 9.02 5.68 5.54
CA PHE A 56 7.73 5.01 5.58
C PHE A 56 6.62 5.96 6.02
N THR A 57 5.38 5.60 5.69
CA THR A 57 4.15 6.29 6.11
C THR A 57 3.19 5.32 6.79
N ALA A 58 2.19 5.84 7.49
CA ALA A 58 1.19 5.04 8.17
C ALA A 58 -0.21 5.34 7.64
N ASN A 59 -0.94 4.28 7.24
CA ASN A 59 -2.33 4.32 6.75
C ASN A 59 -2.59 5.17 5.48
N GLU A 60 -1.58 5.85 4.97
CA GLU A 60 -1.67 6.68 3.77
C GLU A 60 -0.54 6.37 2.81
N LEU A 61 -0.90 5.88 1.63
CA LEU A 61 0.01 5.49 0.56
C LEU A 61 -0.09 6.51 -0.56
N HIS A 62 1.01 7.17 -0.89
CA HIS A 62 1.12 8.07 -2.04
C HIS A 62 1.77 7.36 -3.21
N VAL A 63 1.21 7.52 -4.40
CA VAL A 63 1.73 6.89 -5.62
C VAL A 63 1.59 7.86 -6.81
N PRO A 64 2.56 7.86 -7.74
CA PRO A 64 2.45 8.68 -8.93
C PRO A 64 1.49 8.06 -9.94
N LEU A 65 0.78 8.90 -10.68
CA LEU A 65 0.09 8.53 -11.90
C LEU A 65 1.13 8.32 -13.01
N GLY A 66 0.98 7.28 -13.83
CA GLY A 66 1.68 7.16 -15.11
C GLY A 66 1.01 8.02 -16.18
N ASP A 67 1.68 8.25 -17.30
CA ASP A 67 1.04 8.79 -18.50
C ASP A 67 0.47 7.67 -19.39
N GLU A 68 -0.28 8.04 -20.45
CA GLU A 68 -0.89 7.03 -21.37
C GLU A 68 0.16 6.19 -22.10
N ALA A 69 1.34 6.74 -22.35
CA ALA A 69 2.43 6.05 -23.05
C ALA A 69 3.26 5.17 -22.10
N HIS A 70 3.34 5.56 -20.83
CA HIS A 70 4.10 4.89 -19.78
C HIS A 70 3.25 4.79 -18.50
N PRO A 71 2.28 3.86 -18.45
CA PRO A 71 1.50 3.65 -17.23
C PRO A 71 2.43 3.18 -16.12
N ARG A 72 2.72 4.06 -15.16
CA ARG A 72 3.61 3.75 -14.05
C ARG A 72 2.92 2.78 -13.09
N SER A 73 3.40 1.56 -13.07
CA SER A 73 2.92 0.55 -12.15
C SER A 73 3.47 0.78 -10.74
N VAL A 74 2.69 0.43 -9.73
CA VAL A 74 3.16 0.32 -8.36
C VAL A 74 3.23 -1.16 -8.03
N PHE A 75 4.39 -1.62 -7.63
CA PHE A 75 4.64 -3.01 -7.27
C PHE A 75 4.79 -3.13 -5.76
N PHE A 76 4.03 -4.03 -5.18
CA PHE A 76 3.96 -4.22 -3.74
C PHE A 76 4.59 -5.54 -3.32
N GLN A 77 5.41 -5.47 -2.27
CA GLN A 77 5.77 -6.60 -1.44
C GLN A 77 4.89 -6.53 -0.18
N LEU A 78 4.14 -7.59 0.09
CA LEU A 78 3.13 -7.64 1.14
C LEU A 78 3.60 -8.58 2.25
N GLU A 79 3.74 -8.02 3.44
CA GLU A 79 4.23 -8.73 4.63
C GLU A 79 3.31 -8.48 5.82
N SER A 80 3.20 -9.43 6.72
CA SER A 80 2.52 -9.25 8.01
C SER A 80 3.51 -9.34 9.15
N ASN A 81 3.39 -8.41 10.10
CA ASN A 81 4.19 -8.39 11.33
C ASN A 81 3.56 -9.19 12.47
N ASP A 82 2.31 -9.62 12.34
CA ASP A 82 1.56 -10.29 13.41
C ASP A 82 0.63 -11.40 12.89
N VAL A 83 -0.60 -11.09 12.52
CA VAL A 83 -1.61 -12.04 12.03
C VAL A 83 -1.83 -11.88 10.53
N ALA A 84 -2.63 -12.72 9.91
CA ALA A 84 -3.02 -12.55 8.52
C ALA A 84 -3.86 -11.26 8.34
N HIS A 85 -3.55 -10.50 7.30
CA HIS A 85 -4.30 -9.34 6.81
C HIS A 85 -4.54 -9.52 5.32
N SER A 86 -5.35 -8.67 4.69
CA SER A 86 -5.45 -8.62 3.23
C SER A 86 -5.54 -7.17 2.76
N PHE A 87 -4.60 -6.76 1.90
CA PHE A 87 -4.55 -5.43 1.34
C PHE A 87 -5.54 -5.32 0.19
N TRP A 88 -6.46 -4.38 0.26
CA TRP A 88 -7.48 -4.19 -0.75
C TRP A 88 -7.88 -2.74 -0.94
N VAL A 89 -7.73 -2.26 -2.16
CA VAL A 89 -8.23 -0.97 -2.63
C VAL A 89 -9.16 -1.23 -3.81
N PRO A 90 -10.48 -1.38 -3.58
CA PRO A 90 -11.44 -1.92 -4.56
C PRO A 90 -11.42 -1.25 -5.94
N ARG A 91 -11.15 0.05 -5.99
CA ARG A 91 -11.10 0.82 -7.25
C ARG A 91 -9.78 0.71 -8.01
N LEU A 92 -8.72 0.19 -7.39
CA LEU A 92 -7.38 0.11 -7.99
C LEU A 92 -6.98 -1.33 -8.34
N GLY A 93 -7.54 -2.33 -7.65
CA GLY A 93 -7.19 -3.71 -7.95
C GLY A 93 -7.88 -4.74 -7.07
N GLY A 94 -7.52 -6.00 -7.27
CA GLY A 94 -7.92 -7.12 -6.44
C GLY A 94 -7.28 -7.05 -5.04
N LYS A 95 -7.68 -7.97 -4.16
CA LYS A 95 -7.07 -8.11 -2.84
C LYS A 95 -5.95 -9.17 -2.85
N THR A 96 -4.95 -8.97 -2.00
CA THR A 96 -3.88 -9.94 -1.78
C THR A 96 -3.54 -10.02 -0.30
N ASP A 97 -3.40 -11.24 0.19
CA ASP A 97 -3.18 -11.51 1.62
C ASP A 97 -1.73 -11.19 2.02
N LEU A 98 -1.60 -10.66 3.24
CA LEU A 98 -0.36 -10.54 3.98
C LEU A 98 -0.32 -11.69 5.00
N ILE A 99 0.59 -12.62 4.81
CA ILE A 99 0.70 -13.82 5.63
C ILE A 99 1.99 -13.76 6.44
N PRO A 100 1.97 -13.98 7.76
CA PRO A 100 3.19 -14.00 8.57
C PRO A 100 4.25 -14.95 8.00
N ASN A 101 5.49 -14.48 7.96
CA ASN A 101 6.66 -15.22 7.43
C ASN A 101 6.60 -15.54 5.93
N ARG A 102 5.75 -14.89 5.18
CA ARG A 102 5.64 -15.05 3.72
C ARG A 102 5.50 -13.70 3.04
N ILE A 103 6.29 -13.48 1.99
CA ILE A 103 6.16 -12.31 1.12
C ILE A 103 5.24 -12.69 -0.04
N ASN A 104 4.11 -12.01 -0.16
CA ASN A 104 3.27 -12.03 -1.35
C ASN A 104 3.54 -10.77 -2.17
N THR A 105 3.17 -10.79 -3.45
CA THR A 105 3.34 -9.65 -4.34
C THR A 105 2.03 -9.34 -5.05
N MET A 106 1.81 -8.05 -5.33
CA MET A 106 0.76 -7.57 -6.22
C MET A 106 1.20 -6.29 -6.90
N TRP A 107 0.44 -5.84 -7.86
CA TRP A 107 0.65 -4.56 -8.52
C TRP A 107 -0.67 -3.95 -8.96
N PHE A 108 -0.67 -2.66 -9.16
CA PHE A 108 -1.70 -1.95 -9.91
C PHE A 108 -1.09 -0.75 -10.66
N ALA A 109 -1.78 -0.28 -11.69
CA ALA A 109 -1.44 0.94 -12.41
C ALA A 109 -2.65 1.88 -12.33
N PRO A 110 -2.58 2.97 -11.54
CA PRO A 110 -3.67 3.94 -11.47
C PRO A 110 -3.86 4.62 -12.83
N SER A 111 -5.11 4.90 -13.20
CA SER A 111 -5.48 5.59 -14.43
C SER A 111 -5.93 7.03 -14.23
N GLU A 112 -6.20 7.43 -12.99
CA GLU A 112 -6.70 8.76 -12.64
C GLU A 112 -6.11 9.21 -11.30
N THR A 113 -5.82 10.51 -11.17
CA THR A 113 -5.47 11.12 -9.89
C THR A 113 -6.67 11.13 -8.93
N GLY A 114 -6.40 11.12 -7.64
CA GLY A 114 -7.45 11.17 -6.62
C GLY A 114 -7.12 10.38 -5.37
N THR A 115 -8.06 10.37 -4.43
CA THR A 115 -7.94 9.61 -3.18
C THR A 115 -8.86 8.40 -3.21
N TYR A 116 -8.28 7.23 -3.00
CA TYR A 116 -8.96 5.94 -3.04
C TYR A 116 -8.93 5.30 -1.66
N THR A 117 -10.10 4.92 -1.15
CA THR A 117 -10.19 4.25 0.14
C THR A 117 -9.95 2.75 -0.03
N GLY A 118 -9.13 2.21 0.87
CA GLY A 118 -8.89 0.78 1.01
C GLY A 118 -9.19 0.30 2.43
N GLN A 119 -9.16 -1.01 2.62
CA GLN A 119 -9.46 -1.65 3.90
C GLN A 119 -8.74 -3.00 4.01
N CYS A 120 -8.61 -3.48 5.24
CA CYS A 120 -8.25 -4.86 5.48
C CYS A 120 -9.41 -5.78 5.05
N ALA A 121 -9.11 -6.81 4.28
CA ALA A 121 -10.09 -7.75 3.74
C ALA A 121 -9.89 -9.19 4.23
N GLU A 122 -9.09 -9.39 5.31
CA GLU A 122 -8.96 -10.65 6.06
C GLU A 122 -9.12 -10.37 7.55
N TYR A 123 -9.92 -11.18 8.25
CA TYR A 123 -10.19 -10.94 9.66
C TYR A 123 -8.90 -11.02 10.49
N CYS A 124 -8.53 -9.91 11.10
CA CYS A 124 -7.29 -9.72 11.82
C CYS A 124 -7.46 -9.37 13.31
N GLY A 125 -8.67 -9.50 13.84
CA GLY A 125 -8.97 -9.27 15.27
C GLY A 125 -9.95 -8.13 15.53
N THR A 126 -9.94 -7.61 16.76
CA THR A 126 -11.00 -6.76 17.31
C THR A 126 -11.28 -5.47 16.52
N GLN A 127 -10.22 -4.84 15.93
CA GLN A 127 -10.40 -3.62 15.16
C GLN A 127 -10.29 -3.84 13.65
N HIS A 128 -10.48 -5.06 13.18
CA HIS A 128 -10.45 -5.40 11.75
C HIS A 128 -11.28 -4.42 10.89
N SER A 129 -12.48 -4.11 11.29
CA SER A 129 -13.37 -3.19 10.55
C SER A 129 -12.92 -1.73 10.56
N LYS A 130 -11.95 -1.36 11.40
CA LYS A 130 -11.38 -0.03 11.52
C LYS A 130 -10.00 0.10 10.88
N MET A 131 -9.43 -1.00 10.40
CA MET A 131 -8.13 -1.04 9.73
C MET A 131 -8.28 -0.58 8.28
N LEU A 132 -8.44 0.73 8.12
CA LEU A 132 -8.63 1.41 6.84
C LEU A 132 -7.30 1.98 6.34
N LEU A 133 -7.25 2.28 5.04
CA LEU A 133 -6.13 3.01 4.41
C LEU A 133 -6.65 3.96 3.33
N ARG A 134 -5.78 4.88 2.94
CA ARG A 134 -5.99 5.74 1.77
C ARG A 134 -4.83 5.59 0.80
N VAL A 135 -5.16 5.56 -0.49
CA VAL A 135 -4.18 5.70 -1.57
C VAL A 135 -4.41 7.05 -2.23
N VAL A 136 -3.40 7.89 -2.22
CA VAL A 136 -3.40 9.19 -2.89
C VAL A 136 -2.62 9.03 -4.19
N VAL A 137 -3.32 9.10 -5.31
CA VAL A 137 -2.72 9.07 -6.64
C VAL A 137 -2.52 10.51 -7.09
N GLU A 138 -1.29 10.89 -7.32
CA GLU A 138 -0.85 12.26 -7.63
C GLU A 138 -0.22 12.33 -9.02
N SER A 139 -0.14 13.54 -9.59
CA SER A 139 0.71 13.74 -10.76
C SER A 139 2.18 13.41 -10.42
N PRO A 140 3.02 13.08 -11.41
CA PRO A 140 4.44 12.82 -11.17
C PRO A 140 5.15 13.96 -10.42
N GLU A 141 4.78 15.20 -10.72
CA GLU A 141 5.36 16.41 -10.12
C GLU A 141 4.93 16.57 -8.65
N GLU A 142 3.64 16.33 -8.36
CA GLU A 142 3.10 16.40 -6.99
C GLU A 142 3.70 15.29 -6.13
N PHE A 143 3.79 14.08 -6.67
CA PHE A 143 4.44 12.96 -5.98
C PHE A 143 5.91 13.24 -5.68
N ALA A 144 6.67 13.79 -6.64
CA ALA A 144 8.06 14.17 -6.41
C ALA A 144 8.21 15.23 -5.32
N ALA A 145 7.35 16.25 -5.32
CA ALA A 145 7.32 17.29 -4.30
C ALA A 145 6.94 16.72 -2.92
N TRP A 146 5.99 15.78 -2.88
CA TRP A 146 5.63 15.07 -1.65
C TRP A 146 6.80 14.25 -1.11
N VAL A 147 7.51 13.47 -1.94
CA VAL A 147 8.71 12.70 -1.55
C VAL A 147 9.77 13.63 -0.97
N GLU A 148 10.08 14.74 -1.65
CA GLU A 148 11.05 15.72 -1.17
C GLU A 148 10.64 16.26 0.22
N ASN A 149 9.35 16.54 0.41
CA ASN A 149 8.84 17.01 1.68
C ASN A 149 8.96 15.96 2.80
N GLN A 150 8.70 14.67 2.50
CA GLN A 150 8.86 13.58 3.47
C GLN A 150 10.32 13.39 3.92
N GLN A 151 11.27 13.74 3.07
CA GLN A 151 12.70 13.64 3.39
C GLN A 151 13.22 14.81 4.23
N LYS A 152 12.49 15.92 4.31
CA LYS A 152 12.88 17.10 5.13
C LYS A 152 12.74 16.84 6.62
N PRO A 153 13.58 17.42 7.47
CA PRO A 153 13.33 17.47 8.90
C PRO A 153 12.02 18.21 9.21
N ALA A 154 11.39 17.84 10.32
CA ALA A 154 10.20 18.55 10.80
C ALA A 154 10.49 20.05 10.97
N VAL A 155 9.55 20.89 10.55
CA VAL A 155 9.64 22.35 10.68
C VAL A 155 9.75 22.72 12.14
N ASN A 156 10.72 23.57 12.48
CA ASN A 156 10.88 24.13 13.83
C ASN A 156 10.19 25.50 13.91
N ASP A 157 8.86 25.48 13.96
CA ASP A 157 8.04 26.68 14.08
C ASP A 157 7.94 27.12 15.55
N ALA A 158 8.16 28.42 15.78
CA ALA A 158 8.01 29.00 17.10
C ALA A 158 6.56 28.90 17.64
N ALA A 159 5.55 28.96 16.77
CA ALA A 159 4.15 28.78 17.13
C ALA A 159 3.85 27.37 17.64
N ALA A 160 4.58 26.36 17.17
CA ALA A 160 4.44 24.96 17.57
C ALA A 160 5.37 24.55 18.73
N ALA A 161 6.21 25.43 19.25
CA ALA A 161 7.25 25.10 20.22
C ALA A 161 6.70 24.45 21.51
N ALA A 162 5.58 24.94 22.04
CA ALA A 162 4.93 24.38 23.22
C ALA A 162 4.41 22.97 22.98
N GLY A 163 3.73 22.73 21.84
CA GLY A 163 3.24 21.41 21.45
C GLY A 163 4.38 20.42 21.19
N ARG A 164 5.45 20.87 20.52
CA ARG A 164 6.68 20.08 20.31
C ARG A 164 7.31 19.64 21.62
N LYS A 165 7.41 20.55 22.61
CA LYS A 165 7.92 20.21 23.92
C LYS A 165 7.06 19.15 24.61
N ILE A 166 5.74 19.32 24.62
CA ILE A 166 4.81 18.35 25.19
C ILE A 166 4.96 16.99 24.51
N PHE A 167 5.03 16.96 23.16
CA PHE A 167 5.17 15.72 22.39
C PHE A 167 6.47 14.97 22.72
N LEU A 168 7.59 15.67 22.80
CA LEU A 168 8.92 15.08 23.05
C LEU A 168 9.15 14.67 24.50
N ASP A 169 8.55 15.39 25.44
CA ASP A 169 8.68 15.14 26.89
C ASP A 169 7.72 14.05 27.39
N ASN A 170 6.76 13.63 26.56
CA ASN A 170 5.78 12.60 26.92
C ASN A 170 5.94 11.32 26.09
N SER A 171 5.12 10.31 26.38
CA SER A 171 5.15 8.99 25.75
C SER A 171 4.82 8.98 24.26
N CYS A 172 4.39 10.11 23.69
CA CYS A 172 4.10 10.22 22.24
C CYS A 172 5.31 9.82 21.38
N ALA A 173 6.50 10.25 21.78
CA ALA A 173 7.76 9.95 21.10
C ALA A 173 8.15 8.45 21.11
N ASN A 174 7.51 7.64 21.97
CA ASN A 174 7.77 6.20 22.03
C ASN A 174 7.09 5.45 20.87
N CYS A 175 5.99 5.98 20.36
CA CYS A 175 5.22 5.38 19.27
C CYS A 175 5.44 6.10 17.93
N HIS A 176 5.61 7.42 17.95
CA HIS A 176 5.71 8.23 16.74
C HIS A 176 7.16 8.59 16.37
N THR A 177 7.42 8.62 15.06
CA THR A 177 8.66 9.13 14.49
C THR A 177 8.47 10.56 13.98
N ILE A 178 9.38 11.47 14.37
CA ILE A 178 9.46 12.82 13.80
C ILE A 178 10.90 13.04 13.32
N ARG A 179 11.08 13.17 12.01
CA ARG A 179 12.40 13.37 11.40
C ARG A 179 13.09 14.63 11.93
N GLY A 180 14.38 14.50 12.24
CA GLY A 180 15.16 15.62 12.83
C GLY A 180 14.98 15.81 14.33
N THR A 181 14.32 14.86 15.03
CA THR A 181 14.16 14.85 16.48
C THR A 181 14.63 13.51 17.07
N ASN A 182 14.54 13.39 18.40
CA ASN A 182 14.77 12.13 19.11
C ASN A 182 13.54 11.21 19.17
N ALA A 183 12.40 11.63 18.63
CA ALA A 183 11.22 10.77 18.48
C ALA A 183 11.47 9.76 17.35
N ARG A 184 11.64 8.48 17.71
CA ARG A 184 11.97 7.37 16.78
C ARG A 184 11.08 6.15 16.98
N GLY A 185 9.87 6.35 17.50
CA GLY A 185 8.90 5.28 17.65
C GLY A 185 8.43 4.76 16.30
N THR A 186 8.18 3.46 16.20
CA THR A 186 7.77 2.79 14.94
C THR A 186 6.37 2.19 15.03
N PHE A 187 5.55 2.66 15.97
CA PHE A 187 4.26 2.08 16.31
C PHE A 187 3.06 2.95 15.92
N GLY A 188 3.25 4.11 15.33
CA GLY A 188 2.14 5.01 15.01
C GLY A 188 2.42 5.98 13.91
#